data_291f7607fe49d734660af9c2fd862fa5
#
_entry.id   291f7607fe49d734660af9c2fd862fa5
#
_cell.length_a   1.000
_cell.length_b   1.000
_cell.length_c   1.000
_cell.angle_alpha   90.00
_cell.angle_beta   90.00
_cell.angle_gamma   90.00
#
_symmetry.space_group_name_H-M   'P 1'
#
loop_
_entity.id
_entity.type
_entity.pdbx_description
1 polymer ?
#
loop_
_entity_poly.entity_id
_entity_poly.type
_entity_poly.pdbx_seq_one_letter_code
_entity_poly.pdbx_strand_id
1 'polypeptide(L)'
;MLKLGIMGSTRGTDLQAIINGINNGSIDAQVNIVISNNKEAYILERAELNKLPFKFISDQEISREEFGNRATKVLKDNGVDFILLIGFMKILSTKFCREWSDKILNVHPSLLPKYAGGMNNKVHQQVL
;
A
#
# COMPACT_ATOMS: atom_id res chain seq x y z
N MET A 1 1.97 -2.66 17.44
CA MET A 1 1.49 -3.23 16.18
C MET A 1 1.53 -2.18 15.08
N LEU A 2 2.15 -2.52 13.96
CA LEU A 2 2.30 -1.59 12.85
C LEU A 2 0.97 -1.44 12.11
N LYS A 3 0.58 -0.22 11.82
CA LYS A 3 -0.69 0.07 11.13
C LYS A 3 -0.41 0.40 9.67
N LEU A 4 -0.81 -0.49 8.80
CA LEU A 4 -0.46 -0.42 7.39
C LEU A 4 -1.54 0.24 6.53
N GLY A 5 -1.10 1.05 5.58
CA GLY A 5 -1.92 1.50 4.47
C GLY A 5 -1.40 0.82 3.22
N ILE A 6 -2.29 0.29 2.42
CA ILE A 6 -1.92 -0.41 1.19
C ILE A 6 -2.35 0.45 0.01
N MET A 7 -1.46 0.64 -0.97
CA MET A 7 -1.83 1.31 -2.22
C MET A 7 -1.49 0.40 -3.37
N GLY A 8 -2.46 0.10 -4.21
CA GLY A 8 -2.26 -0.80 -5.34
C GLY A 8 -3.19 -0.49 -6.49
N SER A 9 -2.76 -0.83 -7.70
CA SER A 9 -3.52 -0.55 -8.92
C SER A 9 -4.02 -1.81 -9.60
N THR A 10 -3.63 -2.99 -9.14
CA THR A 10 -3.87 -4.23 -9.86
C THR A 10 -4.54 -5.27 -8.96
N ARG A 11 -4.13 -6.53 -9.04
CA ARG A 11 -4.85 -7.63 -8.39
C ARG A 11 -4.58 -7.77 -6.89
N GLY A 12 -3.45 -7.23 -6.42
CA GLY A 12 -3.15 -7.29 -5.00
C GLY A 12 -2.83 -8.68 -4.49
N THR A 13 -2.20 -9.52 -5.29
CA THR A 13 -1.84 -10.87 -4.88
C THR A 13 -0.95 -10.84 -3.64
N ASP A 14 -0.04 -9.86 -3.58
CA ASP A 14 0.86 -9.73 -2.44
C ASP A 14 0.13 -9.27 -1.19
N LEU A 15 -0.97 -8.54 -1.37
CA LEU A 15 -1.80 -8.19 -0.22
C LEU A 15 -2.35 -9.44 0.44
N GLN A 16 -2.76 -10.44 -0.35
CA GLN A 16 -3.26 -11.67 0.24
C GLN A 16 -2.19 -12.38 1.06
N ALA A 17 -0.95 -12.36 0.57
CA ALA A 17 0.15 -12.96 1.32
C ALA A 17 0.36 -12.24 2.66
N ILE A 18 0.26 -10.92 2.65
CA ILE A 18 0.39 -10.12 3.87
C ILE A 18 -0.76 -10.41 4.83
N ILE A 19 -1.99 -10.47 4.33
CA ILE A 19 -3.16 -10.80 5.14
C ILE A 19 -2.98 -12.17 5.79
N ASN A 20 -2.53 -13.14 5.01
CA ASN A 20 -2.30 -14.49 5.54
C ASN A 20 -1.23 -14.49 6.63
N GLY A 21 -0.16 -13.71 6.42
CA GLY A 21 0.90 -13.59 7.42
C GLY A 21 0.42 -12.94 8.71
N ILE A 22 -0.47 -11.97 8.60
CA ILE A 22 -1.07 -11.34 9.77
C ILE A 22 -1.96 -12.34 10.51
N ASN A 23 -2.79 -13.06 9.75
CA ASN A 23 -3.74 -13.99 10.36
C ASN A 23 -3.06 -15.17 11.05
N ASN A 24 -1.92 -15.62 10.54
CA ASN A 24 -1.22 -16.75 11.15
C ASN A 24 -0.18 -16.31 12.18
N GLY A 25 -0.07 -15.01 12.44
CA GLY A 25 0.81 -14.50 13.48
C GLY A 25 2.25 -14.26 13.07
N SER A 26 2.61 -14.50 11.81
CA SER A 26 3.99 -14.29 11.37
C SER A 26 4.30 -12.82 11.08
N ILE A 27 3.27 -11.99 10.90
CA ILE A 27 3.43 -10.55 10.68
C ILE A 27 2.66 -9.81 11.77
N ASP A 28 3.37 -9.00 12.54
CA ASP A 28 2.76 -8.22 13.61
C ASP A 28 2.35 -6.85 13.08
N ALA A 29 1.20 -6.82 12.42
CA ALA A 29 0.69 -5.59 11.82
C ALA A 29 -0.81 -5.73 11.60
N GLN A 30 -1.44 -4.62 11.24
CA GLN A 30 -2.83 -4.63 10.81
C GLN A 30 -2.97 -3.75 9.59
N VAL A 31 -3.91 -4.08 8.71
CA VAL A 31 -4.19 -3.27 7.53
C VAL A 31 -5.34 -2.33 7.88
N ASN A 32 -5.03 -1.04 7.90
CA ASN A 32 -6.04 -0.04 8.27
C ASN A 32 -6.84 0.48 7.09
N ILE A 33 -6.24 0.48 5.89
CA ILE A 33 -6.95 0.95 4.68
C ILE A 33 -6.23 0.41 3.44
N VAL A 34 -7.02 0.08 2.42
CA VAL A 34 -6.50 -0.30 1.10
C VAL A 34 -6.99 0.75 0.11
N ILE A 35 -6.06 1.37 -0.61
CA ILE A 35 -6.38 2.42 -1.57
C ILE A 35 -6.00 1.97 -2.97
N SER A 36 -6.86 2.23 -3.95
CA SER A 36 -6.51 2.05 -5.35
C SER A 36 -6.89 3.27 -6.15
N ASN A 37 -6.11 3.54 -7.19
CA ASN A 37 -6.41 4.57 -8.17
C ASN A 37 -7.19 4.00 -9.36
N ASN A 38 -7.48 2.73 -9.34
CA ASN A 38 -8.24 2.04 -10.38
C ASN A 38 -9.48 1.42 -9.75
N LYS A 39 -10.63 1.96 -10.11
CA LYS A 39 -11.91 1.52 -9.56
C LYS A 39 -12.17 0.04 -9.80
N GLU A 40 -11.66 -0.50 -10.92
CA GLU A 40 -11.88 -1.90 -11.30
C GLU A 40 -10.81 -2.84 -10.78
N ALA A 41 -9.84 -2.35 -10.02
CA ALA A 41 -8.75 -3.19 -9.55
C ALA A 41 -9.24 -4.24 -8.55
N TYR A 42 -8.84 -5.47 -8.76
CA TYR A 42 -9.25 -6.58 -7.90
C TYR A 42 -8.75 -6.42 -6.47
N ILE A 43 -7.70 -5.63 -6.25
CA ILE A 43 -7.19 -5.39 -4.91
C ILE A 43 -8.28 -4.82 -3.99
N LEU A 44 -9.19 -4.01 -4.55
CA LEU A 44 -10.30 -3.46 -3.76
C LEU A 44 -11.31 -4.55 -3.39
N GLU A 45 -11.60 -5.46 -4.33
CA GLU A 45 -12.49 -6.57 -4.04
C GLU A 45 -11.85 -7.52 -3.03
N ARG A 46 -10.54 -7.73 -3.15
CA ARG A 46 -9.81 -8.56 -2.19
C ARG A 46 -9.89 -7.96 -0.79
N ALA A 47 -9.79 -6.64 -0.68
CA ALA A 47 -9.95 -5.98 0.60
C ALA A 47 -11.35 -6.22 1.16
N GLU A 48 -12.36 -6.06 0.32
CA GLU A 48 -13.75 -6.28 0.76
C GLU A 48 -13.97 -7.72 1.22
N LEU A 49 -13.46 -8.69 0.46
CA LEU A 49 -13.61 -10.11 0.80
C LEU A 49 -12.93 -10.45 2.12
N ASN A 50 -11.90 -9.72 2.49
CA ASN A 50 -11.18 -9.92 3.74
C ASN A 50 -11.62 -8.95 4.84
N LYS A 51 -12.72 -8.24 4.62
CA LYS A 51 -13.33 -7.32 5.59
C LYS A 51 -12.38 -6.21 6.01
N LEU A 52 -11.59 -5.72 5.06
CA LEU A 52 -10.68 -4.60 5.28
C LEU A 52 -11.30 -3.32 4.72
N PRO A 53 -11.07 -2.17 5.37
CA PRO A 53 -11.50 -0.89 4.79
C PRO A 53 -10.80 -0.65 3.47
N PHE A 54 -11.50 -0.06 2.51
CA PHE A 54 -10.90 0.25 1.22
C PHE A 54 -11.48 1.54 0.66
N LYS A 55 -10.73 2.15 -0.24
CA LYS A 55 -11.11 3.43 -0.84
C LYS A 55 -10.56 3.52 -2.25
N PHE A 56 -11.41 3.91 -3.19
CA PHE A 56 -10.99 4.26 -4.53
C PHE A 56 -10.72 5.77 -4.57
N ILE A 57 -9.56 6.16 -5.05
CA ILE A 57 -9.21 7.58 -5.25
C ILE A 57 -8.80 7.72 -6.71
N SER A 58 -9.60 8.44 -7.49
CA SER A 58 -9.30 8.65 -8.89
C SER A 58 -8.08 9.56 -9.06
N ASP A 59 -7.23 9.21 -10.02
CA ASP A 59 -6.12 10.06 -10.41
C ASP A 59 -6.40 10.76 -11.75
N GLN A 60 -7.63 10.61 -12.26
CA GLN A 60 -8.03 11.21 -13.52
C GLN A 60 -8.26 12.70 -13.35
N GLU A 61 -7.70 13.48 -14.28
CA GLU A 61 -7.91 14.93 -14.34
C GLU A 61 -7.45 15.70 -13.11
N ILE A 62 -6.55 15.10 -12.33
CA ILE A 62 -5.92 15.80 -11.21
C ILE A 62 -4.42 15.62 -11.29
N SER A 63 -3.67 16.49 -10.63
CA SER A 63 -2.23 16.41 -10.60
C SER A 63 -1.77 15.29 -9.66
N ARG A 64 -0.52 14.89 -9.81
CA ARG A 64 0.09 13.94 -8.88
C ARG A 64 0.07 14.48 -7.46
N GLU A 65 0.27 15.78 -7.31
CA GLU A 65 0.26 16.38 -5.98
C GLU A 65 -1.13 16.33 -5.38
N GLU A 66 -2.16 16.63 -6.17
CA GLU A 66 -3.54 16.55 -5.67
C GLU A 66 -3.90 15.12 -5.28
N PHE A 67 -3.52 14.15 -6.11
CA PHE A 67 -3.76 12.75 -5.77
C PHE A 67 -3.06 12.40 -4.46
N GLY A 68 -1.81 12.81 -4.32
CA GLY A 68 -1.05 12.53 -3.10
C GLY A 68 -1.68 13.16 -1.88
N ASN A 69 -2.22 14.38 -2.03
CA ASN A 69 -2.88 15.05 -0.91
C ASN A 69 -4.13 14.29 -0.47
N ARG A 70 -4.92 13.82 -1.43
CA ARG A 70 -6.12 13.05 -1.12
C ARG A 70 -5.77 11.72 -0.46
N ALA A 71 -4.76 11.04 -0.99
CA ALA A 71 -4.31 9.77 -0.43
C ALA A 71 -3.80 9.96 1.00
N THR A 72 -2.99 10.99 1.21
CA THR A 72 -2.44 11.28 2.54
C THR A 72 -3.53 11.52 3.56
N LYS A 73 -4.57 12.28 3.16
CA LYS A 73 -5.68 12.52 4.07
C LYS A 73 -6.37 11.22 4.48
N VAL A 74 -6.66 10.36 3.51
CA VAL A 74 -7.30 9.07 3.79
C VAL A 74 -6.40 8.22 4.68
N LEU A 75 -5.11 8.18 4.39
CA LEU A 75 -4.17 7.39 5.18
C LEU A 75 -4.10 7.88 6.62
N LYS A 76 -4.00 9.18 6.81
CA LYS A 76 -3.92 9.74 8.17
C LYS A 76 -5.24 9.59 8.92
N ASP A 77 -6.35 9.76 8.23
CA ASP A 77 -7.67 9.59 8.86
C ASP A 77 -7.87 8.16 9.34
N ASN A 78 -7.16 7.21 8.75
CA ASN A 78 -7.24 5.80 9.13
C ASN A 78 -6.08 5.36 10.02
N GLY A 79 -5.28 6.29 10.52
CA GLY A 79 -4.24 6.00 11.50
C GLY A 79 -3.06 5.21 10.95
N VAL A 80 -2.76 5.36 9.67
CA VAL A 80 -1.68 4.60 9.03
C VAL A 80 -0.31 5.08 9.51
N ASP A 81 0.55 4.12 9.88
CA ASP A 81 1.94 4.39 10.24
C ASP A 81 2.89 4.17 9.07
N PHE A 82 2.56 3.25 8.18
CA PHE A 82 3.47 2.80 7.14
C PHE A 82 2.69 2.39 5.89
N ILE A 83 3.21 2.74 4.72
CA ILE A 83 2.55 2.45 3.44
C ILE A 83 3.27 1.33 2.70
N LEU A 84 2.52 0.36 2.20
CA LEU A 84 3.03 -0.65 1.29
C LEU A 84 2.44 -0.39 -0.10
N LEU A 85 3.30 -0.23 -1.08
CA LEU A 85 2.88 -0.09 -2.48
C LEU A 85 2.90 -1.48 -3.10
N ILE A 86 1.74 -1.97 -3.50
CA ILE A 86 1.58 -3.31 -4.04
C ILE A 86 1.06 -3.19 -5.47
N GLY A 87 1.97 -3.27 -6.44
CA GLY A 87 1.59 -3.12 -7.83
C GLY A 87 0.96 -1.78 -8.14
N PHE A 88 1.42 -0.72 -7.48
CA PHE A 88 0.88 0.61 -7.70
C PHE A 88 1.48 1.20 -8.96
N MET A 89 0.63 1.52 -9.93
CA MET A 89 1.07 1.85 -11.29
C MET A 89 1.08 3.35 -11.59
N LYS A 90 1.17 4.18 -10.57
CA LYS A 90 1.27 5.63 -10.77
C LYS A 90 2.53 6.16 -10.14
N ILE A 91 3.02 7.28 -10.68
CA ILE A 91 4.15 7.99 -10.10
C ILE A 91 3.61 8.93 -9.03
N LEU A 92 4.17 8.81 -7.84
CA LEU A 92 3.76 9.64 -6.71
C LEU A 92 4.52 10.96 -6.74
N SER A 93 3.90 12.02 -6.22
CA SER A 93 4.54 13.34 -6.20
C SER A 93 5.73 13.35 -5.24
N THR A 94 6.64 14.30 -5.49
CA THR A 94 7.77 14.49 -4.59
C THR A 94 7.29 14.84 -3.19
N LYS A 95 6.24 15.66 -3.09
CA LYS A 95 5.67 16.02 -1.80
C LYS A 95 5.19 14.80 -1.03
N PHE A 96 4.47 13.89 -1.70
CA PHE A 96 3.98 12.68 -1.06
C PHE A 96 5.14 11.82 -0.58
N CYS A 97 6.13 11.60 -1.43
CA CYS A 97 7.27 10.76 -1.07
C CYS A 97 8.07 11.36 0.08
N ARG A 98 8.14 12.69 0.13
CA ARG A 98 8.85 13.37 1.20
C ARG A 98 8.08 13.27 2.52
N GLU A 99 6.77 13.43 2.46
CA GLU A 99 5.92 13.36 3.65
C GLU A 99 5.93 11.98 4.27
N TRP A 100 6.00 10.93 3.45
CA TRP A 100 6.02 9.56 3.91
C TRP A 100 7.41 8.93 3.88
N SER A 101 8.45 9.77 3.84
CA SER A 101 9.84 9.30 3.85
C SER A 101 10.06 8.33 5.01
N ASP A 102 10.75 7.24 4.75
CA ASP A 102 11.03 6.17 5.73
C ASP A 102 9.78 5.41 6.20
N LYS A 103 8.62 5.72 5.61
CA LYS A 103 7.37 5.08 5.97
C LYS A 103 6.66 4.53 4.76
N ILE A 104 7.39 4.24 3.70
CA ILE A 104 6.80 3.73 2.46
C ILE A 104 7.74 2.69 1.85
N LEU A 105 7.17 1.59 1.39
CA LEU A 105 7.92 0.47 0.84
C LEU A 105 7.20 -0.06 -0.39
N ASN A 106 7.95 -0.30 -1.47
CA ASN A 106 7.40 -0.93 -2.66
C ASN A 106 7.62 -2.43 -2.58
N VAL A 107 6.55 -3.19 -2.68
CA VAL A 107 6.62 -4.64 -2.57
C VAL A 107 6.69 -5.25 -3.96
N HIS A 108 7.77 -5.99 -4.23
CA HIS A 108 7.95 -6.69 -5.49
C HIS A 108 7.60 -8.17 -5.33
N PRO A 109 6.62 -8.67 -6.09
CA PRO A 109 6.19 -10.06 -5.94
C PRO A 109 7.32 -11.07 -6.07
N SER A 110 8.25 -10.80 -6.99
CA SER A 110 9.35 -11.71 -7.25
C SER A 110 10.33 -11.82 -6.08
N LEU A 111 10.30 -10.86 -5.16
CA LEU A 111 11.22 -10.83 -4.03
C LEU A 111 10.63 -11.40 -2.76
N LEU A 112 9.31 -11.45 -2.65
CA LEU A 112 8.66 -11.86 -1.41
C LEU A 112 9.10 -13.22 -0.88
N PRO A 113 9.16 -14.27 -1.70
CA PRO A 113 9.57 -15.58 -1.19
C PRO A 113 11.01 -15.62 -0.71
N LYS A 114 11.86 -14.77 -1.29
CA LYS A 114 13.28 -14.76 -0.95
C LYS A 114 13.60 -13.86 0.21
N TYR A 115 12.84 -12.80 0.37
CA TYR A 115 13.20 -11.71 1.28
C TYR A 115 12.14 -11.45 2.32
N ALA A 116 11.42 -12.47 2.75
CA ALA A 116 10.38 -12.29 3.76
C ALA A 116 10.89 -11.53 4.97
N GLY A 117 12.16 -11.77 5.33
CA GLY A 117 12.76 -11.08 6.47
C GLY A 117 13.64 -9.90 6.11
N GLY A 118 13.97 -9.72 4.81
CA GLY A 118 14.93 -8.71 4.40
C GLY A 118 14.43 -7.72 3.37
N MET A 119 13.24 -7.87 2.88
CA MET A 119 12.73 -7.03 1.80
C MET A 119 12.64 -5.56 2.18
N ASN A 120 12.46 -5.29 3.44
CA ASN A 120 12.30 -3.93 3.93
C ASN A 120 13.54 -3.06 3.74
N ASN A 121 14.70 -3.67 3.59
CA ASN A 121 15.94 -2.90 3.46
C ASN A 121 16.24 -2.55 2.02
N LYS A 122 16.27 -3.55 1.16
CA LYS A 122 16.75 -3.34 -0.19
C LYS A 122 15.70 -2.82 -1.15
N VAL A 123 14.49 -3.33 -1.02
CA VAL A 123 13.40 -2.91 -1.90
C VAL A 123 13.05 -1.45 -1.63
N HIS A 124 13.04 -1.08 -0.36
CA HIS A 124 12.75 0.30 0.02
C HIS A 124 13.69 1.30 -0.66
N GLN A 125 14.97 1.00 -0.71
CA GLN A 125 15.94 1.88 -1.32
C GLN A 125 15.74 2.03 -2.81
N GLN A 126 15.19 1.03 -3.46
CA GLN A 126 14.98 1.08 -4.90
C GLN A 126 13.77 1.92 -5.29
N VAL A 127 12.84 2.06 -4.41
CA VAL A 127 11.62 2.82 -4.68
C VAL A 127 11.90 4.31 -4.71
N LEU A 128 12.74 4.74 -3.84
CA LEU A 128 13.02 6.15 -3.68
C LEU A 128 14.14 6.63 -4.57
#